data_81d43d977b4276a6bf42c314ff7452cf
#
_entry.id   81d43d977b4276a6bf42c314ff7452cf
#
_cell.length_a   1.000
_cell.length_b   1.000
_cell.length_c   1.000
_cell.angle_alpha   90.00
_cell.angle_beta   90.00
_cell.angle_gamma   90.00
#
_symmetry.space_group_name_H-M   'P 1'
#
loop_
_entity.id
_entity.type
_entity.pdbx_description
1 polymer ?
#
loop_
_entity_poly.entity_id
_entity_poly.type
_entity_poly.pdbx_seq_one_letter_code
_entity_poly.pdbx_strand_id
1 'polypeptide(L)'
;MEVTRIRALRGPNLWSHHTAIQSVVICTAEEDAVSSIPGFEAKLRARFPEVSPFQPVGHLESVSLARVLELVALGLQAQAGCPVTFSCTTPTVDKHVYQVVVEYSEEEVGHLAMEWAEKLCNSALHDTPFDLQAALEALRELDEDVRLGPSTGSIVDAAVARGIPYSRMTEGSMVRLGWGSKQRRIQAAEMDVTSAIAEAIAQDKELTKKLLSAAGVPVPGGRSVVDADDAWAAAQEIGLPVVVKPNDGNQGKGVTVNITSREQLIRAFEVAKEFRDDVLVERFMPGNDFRLLVVGDKLVAAARRDPPKVVGDGVHTIAELVAQVNADPRRGSGHSTSLTKIRFDEIAKTTLANQGFNADSVPAKGQRVNLRNNANLSTGGSATDVTDDVHPEVAARAIAAAHMVGLDICGVDVVCDTILRPLEEQGGGIVEVNAAPGLRMHLSPSFGKGRAVGEAIIGSMFKKGQSGRIPIVAVTGT
;
A
#
# COMPACT_ATOMS: atom_id res chain seq x y z
N MET A 1 -24.20 22.51 23.94
CA MET A 1 -24.42 21.25 23.19
C MET A 1 -23.70 20.12 23.91
N GLU A 2 -24.36 18.98 24.08
CA GLU A 2 -23.77 17.77 24.67
C GLU A 2 -23.89 16.59 23.70
N VAL A 3 -22.77 15.95 23.42
CA VAL A 3 -22.69 14.78 22.52
C VAL A 3 -22.69 13.52 23.39
N THR A 4 -23.66 12.64 23.19
CA THR A 4 -23.84 11.43 24.00
C THR A 4 -24.05 10.20 23.12
N ARG A 5 -23.96 9.00 23.70
CA ARG A 5 -24.27 7.72 23.05
C ARG A 5 -23.60 7.52 21.70
N ILE A 6 -22.32 7.83 21.60
CA ILE A 6 -21.57 7.64 20.37
C ILE A 6 -21.40 6.13 20.12
N ARG A 7 -21.72 5.68 18.89
CA ARG A 7 -21.53 4.30 18.46
C ARG A 7 -21.15 4.21 16.98
N ALA A 8 -20.33 3.23 16.64
CA ALA A 8 -19.98 2.93 15.26
C ALA A 8 -20.99 1.97 14.62
N LEU A 9 -21.48 2.31 13.46
CA LEU A 9 -22.30 1.48 12.58
C LEU A 9 -21.40 0.89 11.49
N ARG A 10 -21.03 -0.38 11.66
CA ARG A 10 -19.98 -1.06 10.88
C ARG A 10 -20.51 -1.73 9.61
N GLY A 11 -21.25 -1.00 8.79
CA GLY A 11 -21.81 -1.48 7.52
C GLY A 11 -23.15 -0.87 7.21
N PRO A 12 -23.91 -1.43 6.25
CA PRO A 12 -25.26 -0.96 5.93
C PRO A 12 -26.13 -0.90 7.17
N ASN A 13 -26.80 0.22 7.35
CA ASN A 13 -27.54 0.54 8.56
C ASN A 13 -28.86 1.22 8.19
N LEU A 14 -29.61 1.68 9.19
CA LEU A 14 -30.91 2.34 9.00
C LEU A 14 -30.81 3.63 8.16
N TRP A 15 -29.65 4.29 8.18
CA TRP A 15 -29.47 5.62 7.60
C TRP A 15 -28.85 5.57 6.20
N SER A 16 -27.91 4.64 5.97
CA SER A 16 -27.19 4.55 4.72
C SER A 16 -26.56 3.17 4.51
N HIS A 17 -25.98 2.99 3.30
CA HIS A 17 -25.15 1.82 3.00
C HIS A 17 -23.70 1.95 3.49
N HIS A 18 -23.33 3.13 3.99
CA HIS A 18 -21.98 3.45 4.45
C HIS A 18 -21.81 3.10 5.94
N THR A 19 -20.57 2.88 6.33
CA THR A 19 -20.15 2.89 7.73
C THR A 19 -20.35 4.29 8.31
N ALA A 20 -20.82 4.43 9.55
CA ALA A 20 -21.06 5.75 10.13
C ALA A 20 -20.90 5.77 11.65
N ILE A 21 -20.48 6.91 12.19
CA ILE A 21 -20.62 7.23 13.60
C ILE A 21 -22.02 7.79 13.81
N GLN A 22 -22.76 7.19 14.71
CA GLN A 22 -24.05 7.70 15.19
C GLN A 22 -23.90 8.23 16.61
N SER A 23 -24.37 9.43 16.85
CA SER A 23 -24.43 10.05 18.18
C SER A 23 -25.80 10.64 18.46
N VAL A 24 -26.11 10.78 19.75
CA VAL A 24 -27.22 11.56 20.22
C VAL A 24 -26.68 12.90 20.70
N VAL A 25 -27.22 13.98 20.18
CA VAL A 25 -26.82 15.34 20.51
C VAL A 25 -27.95 16.08 21.15
N ILE A 26 -27.69 16.63 22.33
CA ILE A 26 -28.65 17.42 23.12
C ILE A 26 -28.26 18.89 23.00
N CYS A 27 -29.15 19.70 22.44
CA CYS A 27 -29.01 21.12 22.28
C CYS A 27 -29.79 21.89 23.35
N THR A 28 -29.42 23.11 23.66
CA THR A 28 -30.26 24.05 24.37
C THR A 28 -31.31 24.66 23.42
N ALA A 29 -32.30 25.36 23.94
CA ALA A 29 -33.31 26.02 23.11
C ALA A 29 -32.69 27.09 22.15
N GLU A 30 -31.61 27.75 22.56
CA GLU A 30 -30.89 28.71 21.72
C GLU A 30 -30.09 28.01 20.62
N GLU A 31 -29.59 26.81 20.86
CA GLU A 31 -28.77 26.01 19.93
C GLU A 31 -29.62 25.30 18.85
N ASP A 32 -30.93 25.26 18.98
CA ASP A 32 -31.85 24.76 17.95
C ASP A 32 -31.94 25.67 16.71
N ALA A 33 -31.52 26.90 16.85
CA ALA A 33 -31.47 27.86 15.73
C ALA A 33 -30.17 28.65 15.80
N VAL A 34 -29.13 28.16 15.13
CA VAL A 34 -27.80 28.82 15.14
C VAL A 34 -27.83 30.26 14.60
N SER A 35 -28.89 30.63 13.85
CA SER A 35 -29.17 32.00 13.42
C SER A 35 -29.50 32.95 14.56
N SER A 36 -29.98 32.43 15.70
CA SER A 36 -30.28 33.19 16.92
C SER A 36 -29.02 33.45 17.78
N ILE A 37 -27.93 32.74 17.52
CA ILE A 37 -26.65 32.90 18.24
C ILE A 37 -25.82 34.00 17.56
N PRO A 38 -25.57 35.15 18.21
CA PRO A 38 -24.93 36.31 17.56
C PRO A 38 -23.54 35.99 17.02
N GLY A 39 -23.36 36.15 15.70
CA GLY A 39 -22.07 36.01 15.02
C GLY A 39 -21.53 34.57 14.97
N PHE A 40 -22.26 33.55 15.37
CA PHE A 40 -21.80 32.18 15.42
C PHE A 40 -21.27 31.67 14.06
N GLU A 41 -22.06 31.83 12.99
CA GLU A 41 -21.64 31.38 11.66
C GLU A 41 -20.37 32.07 11.18
N ALA A 42 -20.27 33.38 11.38
CA ALA A 42 -19.07 34.12 11.02
C ALA A 42 -17.83 33.64 11.79
N LYS A 43 -17.99 33.38 13.10
CA LYS A 43 -16.92 32.85 13.95
C LYS A 43 -16.51 31.44 13.56
N LEU A 44 -17.46 30.59 13.22
CA LEU A 44 -17.17 29.22 12.77
C LEU A 44 -16.44 29.24 11.42
N ARG A 45 -16.94 30.03 10.45
CA ARG A 45 -16.29 30.15 9.13
C ARG A 45 -14.90 30.81 9.20
N ALA A 46 -14.66 31.69 10.15
CA ALA A 46 -13.31 32.20 10.39
C ALA A 46 -12.32 31.11 10.83
N ARG A 47 -12.80 30.07 11.54
CA ARG A 47 -12.00 28.93 12.00
C ARG A 47 -11.98 27.77 11.01
N PHE A 48 -13.06 27.60 10.23
CA PHE A 48 -13.23 26.54 9.24
C PHE A 48 -13.92 27.10 7.99
N PRO A 49 -13.18 27.78 7.08
CA PRO A 49 -13.73 28.46 5.91
C PRO A 49 -14.51 27.56 4.96
N GLU A 50 -14.11 26.30 4.84
CA GLU A 50 -14.67 25.33 3.87
C GLU A 50 -15.85 24.53 4.43
N VAL A 51 -16.37 24.86 5.61
CA VAL A 51 -17.58 24.21 6.12
C VAL A 51 -18.74 24.41 5.13
N SER A 52 -19.47 23.32 4.87
CA SER A 52 -20.63 23.31 3.97
C SER A 52 -21.68 24.35 4.37
N PRO A 53 -22.47 24.88 3.43
CA PRO A 53 -23.54 25.84 3.72
C PRO A 53 -24.55 25.28 4.71
N PHE A 54 -24.98 26.09 5.66
CA PHE A 54 -26.00 25.74 6.63
C PHE A 54 -27.38 25.76 5.99
N GLN A 55 -27.96 24.59 5.81
CA GLN A 55 -29.30 24.45 5.25
C GLN A 55 -30.17 23.65 6.23
N PRO A 56 -31.42 24.08 6.50
CA PRO A 56 -32.36 23.31 7.27
C PRO A 56 -32.63 21.94 6.63
N VAL A 57 -32.89 20.93 7.44
CA VAL A 57 -33.15 19.57 6.99
C VAL A 57 -34.64 19.23 7.14
N GLY A 58 -35.25 18.71 6.09
CA GLY A 58 -36.64 18.26 6.06
C GLY A 58 -37.63 19.38 6.31
N HIS A 59 -38.41 19.29 7.37
CA HIS A 59 -39.47 20.25 7.75
C HIS A 59 -38.98 21.30 8.76
N LEU A 60 -37.72 21.28 9.14
CA LEU A 60 -37.18 22.25 10.09
C LEU A 60 -37.02 23.61 9.44
N GLU A 61 -37.44 24.67 10.10
CA GLU A 61 -37.31 26.06 9.65
C GLU A 61 -35.93 26.68 10.00
N SER A 62 -35.19 26.03 10.90
CA SER A 62 -33.91 26.50 11.40
C SER A 62 -32.84 25.41 11.33
N VAL A 63 -31.57 25.82 11.37
CA VAL A 63 -30.42 24.92 11.48
C VAL A 63 -30.01 24.81 12.93
N SER A 64 -30.05 23.59 13.47
CA SER A 64 -29.58 23.32 14.83
C SER A 64 -28.06 23.21 14.90
N LEU A 65 -27.50 23.41 16.09
CA LEU A 65 -26.08 23.20 16.33
C LEU A 65 -25.68 21.74 16.11
N ALA A 66 -26.60 20.78 16.34
CA ALA A 66 -26.40 19.36 16.00
C ALA A 66 -26.15 19.15 14.48
N ARG A 67 -26.89 19.90 13.62
CA ARG A 67 -26.66 19.89 12.17
C ARG A 67 -25.30 20.48 11.80
N VAL A 68 -24.89 21.55 12.47
CA VAL A 68 -23.56 22.13 12.26
C VAL A 68 -22.46 21.16 12.68
N LEU A 69 -22.58 20.51 13.82
CA LEU A 69 -21.64 19.47 14.27
C LEU A 69 -21.45 18.39 13.20
N GLU A 70 -22.54 17.91 12.62
CA GLU A 70 -22.55 16.92 11.53
C GLU A 70 -21.71 17.41 10.33
N LEU A 71 -21.99 18.62 9.84
CA LEU A 71 -21.32 19.21 8.69
C LEU A 71 -19.82 19.44 8.95
N VAL A 72 -19.49 19.84 10.16
CA VAL A 72 -18.09 20.04 10.58
C VAL A 72 -17.35 18.71 10.65
N ALA A 73 -17.95 17.68 11.26
CA ALA A 73 -17.33 16.37 11.40
C ALA A 73 -17.08 15.70 10.05
N LEU A 74 -18.03 15.80 9.11
CA LEU A 74 -17.86 15.32 7.74
C LEU A 74 -16.77 16.14 7.01
N GLY A 75 -16.82 17.47 7.12
CA GLY A 75 -15.89 18.38 6.46
C GLY A 75 -14.44 18.21 6.93
N LEU A 76 -14.22 17.99 8.24
CA LEU A 76 -12.88 17.73 8.78
C LEU A 76 -12.30 16.44 8.22
N GLN A 77 -13.07 15.35 8.16
CA GLN A 77 -12.62 14.10 7.52
C GLN A 77 -12.30 14.30 6.04
N ALA A 78 -13.18 14.96 5.30
CA ALA A 78 -12.99 15.23 3.87
C ALA A 78 -11.71 16.05 3.61
N GLN A 79 -11.44 17.09 4.41
CA GLN A 79 -10.21 17.89 4.31
C GLN A 79 -8.95 17.14 4.77
N ALA A 80 -9.09 16.21 5.67
CA ALA A 80 -8.00 15.30 6.02
C ALA A 80 -7.65 14.33 4.87
N GLY A 81 -8.54 14.17 3.87
CA GLY A 81 -8.35 13.32 2.70
C GLY A 81 -9.17 12.02 2.74
N CYS A 82 -10.05 11.86 3.73
CA CYS A 82 -10.91 10.68 3.84
C CYS A 82 -12.02 10.72 2.77
N PRO A 83 -12.33 9.60 2.08
CA PRO A 83 -13.35 9.54 1.03
C PRO A 83 -14.76 9.40 1.60
N VAL A 84 -15.21 10.39 2.38
CA VAL A 84 -16.52 10.43 3.03
C VAL A 84 -17.43 11.45 2.37
N THR A 85 -18.71 11.11 2.22
CA THR A 85 -19.70 11.93 1.50
C THR A 85 -21.05 12.02 2.19
N PHE A 86 -21.36 11.10 3.10
CA PHE A 86 -22.68 11.00 3.71
C PHE A 86 -22.70 11.50 5.15
N SER A 87 -23.68 12.32 5.45
CA SER A 87 -24.07 12.66 6.82
C SER A 87 -25.55 13.02 6.89
N CYS A 88 -26.16 12.86 8.05
CA CYS A 88 -27.53 13.32 8.30
C CYS A 88 -27.77 13.62 9.78
N THR A 89 -28.65 14.60 10.03
CA THR A 89 -29.19 14.93 11.35
C THR A 89 -30.71 14.79 11.33
N THR A 90 -31.26 14.10 12.33
CA THR A 90 -32.69 13.87 12.43
C THR A 90 -33.16 14.22 13.84
N PRO A 91 -34.24 14.99 14.02
CA PRO A 91 -34.81 15.24 15.33
C PRO A 91 -35.40 13.93 15.94
N THR A 92 -35.38 13.81 17.24
CA THR A 92 -36.03 12.72 17.97
C THR A 92 -37.44 13.14 18.46
N VAL A 93 -38.09 12.27 19.19
CA VAL A 93 -39.39 12.60 19.87
C VAL A 93 -39.20 13.59 21.01
N ASP A 94 -38.00 13.64 21.56
CA ASP A 94 -37.67 14.58 22.64
C ASP A 94 -37.23 15.91 22.04
N LYS A 95 -37.73 17.02 22.60
CA LYS A 95 -37.36 18.37 22.14
C LYS A 95 -35.86 18.62 22.34
N HIS A 96 -35.24 19.29 21.37
CA HIS A 96 -33.81 19.68 21.39
C HIS A 96 -32.84 18.48 21.36
N VAL A 97 -33.33 17.26 21.07
CA VAL A 97 -32.53 16.06 21.00
C VAL A 97 -32.48 15.54 19.55
N TYR A 98 -31.28 15.37 19.03
CA TYR A 98 -31.03 14.98 17.64
C TYR A 98 -30.22 13.70 17.54
N GLN A 99 -30.48 12.93 16.51
CA GLN A 99 -29.56 11.87 16.04
C GLN A 99 -28.69 12.44 14.95
N VAL A 100 -27.38 12.40 15.15
CA VAL A 100 -26.36 12.81 14.20
C VAL A 100 -25.65 11.57 13.69
N VAL A 101 -25.56 11.43 12.37
CA VAL A 101 -24.92 10.32 11.70
C VAL A 101 -23.93 10.87 10.70
N VAL A 102 -22.67 10.46 10.81
CA VAL A 102 -21.59 10.92 9.94
C VAL A 102 -20.80 9.71 9.42
N GLU A 103 -20.67 9.60 8.12
CA GLU A 103 -19.85 8.57 7.47
C GLU A 103 -18.40 8.62 7.96
N TYR A 104 -17.77 7.45 8.03
CA TYR A 104 -16.34 7.34 8.26
C TYR A 104 -15.70 6.38 7.27
N SER A 105 -14.43 6.64 6.93
CA SER A 105 -13.57 5.70 6.21
C SER A 105 -12.96 4.66 7.16
N GLU A 106 -12.44 5.12 8.29
CA GLU A 106 -11.92 4.33 9.40
C GLU A 106 -12.60 4.74 10.70
N GLU A 107 -12.98 3.77 11.54
CA GLU A 107 -13.79 3.99 12.74
C GLU A 107 -13.16 4.98 13.72
N GLU A 108 -11.86 4.83 13.98
CA GLU A 108 -11.11 5.68 14.89
C GLU A 108 -11.01 7.12 14.38
N VAL A 109 -10.84 7.30 13.06
CA VAL A 109 -10.84 8.63 12.42
C VAL A 109 -12.20 9.29 12.54
N GLY A 110 -13.30 8.52 12.37
CA GLY A 110 -14.65 9.02 12.54
C GLY A 110 -14.92 9.50 13.99
N HIS A 111 -14.45 8.74 14.99
CA HIS A 111 -14.55 9.15 16.40
C HIS A 111 -13.76 10.42 16.67
N LEU A 112 -12.50 10.48 16.23
CA LEU A 112 -11.65 11.66 16.41
C LEU A 112 -12.22 12.90 15.70
N ALA A 113 -12.82 12.71 14.51
CA ALA A 113 -13.48 13.81 13.78
C ALA A 113 -14.69 14.38 14.54
N MET A 114 -15.47 13.53 15.21
CA MET A 114 -16.57 13.98 16.06
C MET A 114 -16.06 14.79 17.27
N GLU A 115 -14.98 14.37 17.91
CA GLU A 115 -14.37 15.10 19.03
C GLU A 115 -13.83 16.48 18.59
N TRP A 116 -13.13 16.54 17.45
CA TRP A 116 -12.65 17.81 16.91
C TRP A 116 -13.78 18.71 16.46
N ALA A 117 -14.85 18.16 15.89
CA ALA A 117 -16.02 18.92 15.49
C ALA A 117 -16.72 19.55 16.69
N GLU A 118 -16.86 18.82 17.81
CA GLU A 118 -17.41 19.34 19.04
C GLU A 118 -16.57 20.48 19.62
N LYS A 119 -15.24 20.30 19.67
CA LYS A 119 -14.29 21.36 20.09
C LYS A 119 -14.38 22.60 19.22
N LEU A 120 -14.48 22.42 17.89
CA LEU A 120 -14.61 23.53 16.94
C LEU A 120 -15.91 24.30 17.10
N CYS A 121 -17.04 23.59 17.23
CA CYS A 121 -18.34 24.21 17.49
C CYS A 121 -18.33 24.99 18.81
N ASN A 122 -17.81 24.42 19.88
CA ASN A 122 -17.68 25.07 21.18
C ASN A 122 -16.74 26.28 21.12
N SER A 123 -15.65 26.20 20.38
CA SER A 123 -14.76 27.33 20.15
C SER A 123 -15.47 28.52 19.45
N ALA A 124 -16.34 28.23 18.47
CA ALA A 124 -17.13 29.26 17.80
C ALA A 124 -18.21 29.86 18.71
N LEU A 125 -18.85 29.03 19.58
CA LEU A 125 -19.83 29.49 20.57
C LEU A 125 -19.22 30.43 21.60
N HIS A 126 -18.08 30.07 22.15
CA HIS A 126 -17.43 30.81 23.25
C HIS A 126 -16.34 31.77 22.79
N ASP A 127 -16.15 31.94 21.48
CA ASP A 127 -15.15 32.78 20.86
C ASP A 127 -13.71 32.51 21.35
N THR A 128 -13.38 31.23 21.52
CA THR A 128 -12.05 30.78 21.92
C THR A 128 -11.21 30.39 20.69
N PRO A 129 -9.88 30.44 20.76
CA PRO A 129 -9.02 30.00 19.67
C PRO A 129 -9.24 28.52 19.32
N PHE A 130 -9.06 28.17 18.02
CA PHE A 130 -9.05 26.79 17.55
C PHE A 130 -7.95 26.63 16.52
N ASP A 131 -7.17 25.57 16.64
CA ASP A 131 -6.09 25.23 15.70
C ASP A 131 -6.62 24.18 14.69
N LEU A 132 -7.12 24.65 13.55
CA LEU A 132 -7.62 23.79 12.48
C LEU A 132 -6.51 22.93 11.90
N GLN A 133 -5.30 23.49 11.77
CA GLN A 133 -4.19 22.76 11.17
C GLN A 133 -3.79 21.55 12.03
N ALA A 134 -3.68 21.74 13.35
CA ALA A 134 -3.40 20.64 14.27
C ALA A 134 -4.51 19.56 14.25
N ALA A 135 -5.79 19.97 14.14
CA ALA A 135 -6.89 19.01 14.02
C ALA A 135 -6.81 18.18 12.73
N LEU A 136 -6.51 18.82 11.60
CA LEU A 136 -6.36 18.15 10.31
C LEU A 136 -5.12 17.25 10.26
N GLU A 137 -4.01 17.67 10.86
CA GLU A 137 -2.80 16.86 10.98
C GLU A 137 -3.05 15.60 11.82
N ALA A 138 -3.69 15.75 12.98
CA ALA A 138 -4.04 14.61 13.84
C ALA A 138 -4.96 13.60 13.12
N LEU A 139 -5.94 14.08 12.35
CA LEU A 139 -6.80 13.19 11.55
C LEU A 139 -6.04 12.48 10.43
N ARG A 140 -5.11 13.17 9.74
CA ARG A 140 -4.28 12.55 8.68
C ARG A 140 -3.32 11.52 9.24
N GLU A 141 -2.65 11.83 10.34
CA GLU A 141 -1.74 10.90 11.01
C GLU A 141 -2.47 9.63 11.45
N LEU A 142 -3.63 9.80 12.09
CA LEU A 142 -4.44 8.65 12.50
C LEU A 142 -4.93 7.84 11.30
N ASP A 143 -5.42 8.49 10.22
CA ASP A 143 -5.85 7.79 9.00
C ASP A 143 -4.69 7.02 8.37
N GLU A 144 -3.49 7.60 8.31
CA GLU A 144 -2.30 6.91 7.79
C GLU A 144 -1.92 5.67 8.60
N ASP A 145 -2.10 5.72 9.90
CA ASP A 145 -1.77 4.62 10.81
C ASP A 145 -2.79 3.47 10.76
N VAL A 146 -4.09 3.81 10.66
CA VAL A 146 -5.16 2.81 10.76
C VAL A 146 -5.72 2.32 9.43
N ARG A 147 -5.59 3.07 8.34
CA ARG A 147 -6.14 2.68 7.03
C ARG A 147 -5.49 1.42 6.47
N LEU A 148 -6.22 0.73 5.61
CA LEU A 148 -5.68 -0.39 4.86
C LEU A 148 -4.51 0.07 3.98
N GLY A 149 -3.41 -0.66 4.01
CA GLY A 149 -2.29 -0.43 3.11
C GLY A 149 -2.73 -0.48 1.62
N PRO A 150 -2.00 0.15 0.70
CA PRO A 150 -2.42 0.36 -0.69
C PRO A 150 -2.76 -0.95 -1.44
N SER A 151 -2.11 -2.05 -1.11
CA SER A 151 -2.42 -3.35 -1.73
C SER A 151 -3.82 -3.84 -1.35
N THR A 152 -4.10 -3.96 -0.05
CA THR A 152 -5.40 -4.42 0.44
C THR A 152 -6.50 -3.42 0.13
N GLY A 153 -6.21 -2.11 0.30
CA GLY A 153 -7.14 -1.04 -0.01
C GLY A 153 -7.65 -1.11 -1.45
N SER A 154 -6.76 -1.26 -2.42
CA SER A 154 -7.16 -1.35 -3.83
C SER A 154 -8.06 -2.55 -4.14
N ILE A 155 -7.88 -3.68 -3.45
CA ILE A 155 -8.75 -4.86 -3.59
C ILE A 155 -10.12 -4.58 -2.98
N VAL A 156 -10.15 -3.92 -1.81
CA VAL A 156 -11.41 -3.53 -1.14
C VAL A 156 -12.17 -2.51 -1.99
N ASP A 157 -11.50 -1.49 -2.54
CA ASP A 157 -12.12 -0.49 -3.42
C ASP A 157 -12.75 -1.14 -4.64
N ALA A 158 -12.06 -2.09 -5.27
CA ALA A 158 -12.60 -2.87 -6.38
C ALA A 158 -13.82 -3.72 -5.99
N ALA A 159 -13.84 -4.27 -4.78
CA ALA A 159 -14.98 -4.99 -4.24
C ALA A 159 -16.18 -4.04 -4.01
N VAL A 160 -15.94 -2.88 -3.40
CA VAL A 160 -16.97 -1.85 -3.15
C VAL A 160 -17.56 -1.35 -4.46
N ALA A 161 -16.72 -1.06 -5.47
CA ALA A 161 -17.18 -0.65 -6.81
C ALA A 161 -18.09 -1.69 -7.48
N ARG A 162 -17.96 -2.99 -7.13
CA ARG A 162 -18.84 -4.06 -7.60
C ARG A 162 -20.04 -4.34 -6.67
N GLY A 163 -20.25 -3.53 -5.63
CA GLY A 163 -21.31 -3.72 -4.65
C GLY A 163 -21.11 -4.93 -3.73
N ILE A 164 -19.87 -5.45 -3.63
CA ILE A 164 -19.52 -6.55 -2.73
C ILE A 164 -19.27 -5.95 -1.34
N PRO A 165 -20.02 -6.37 -0.32
CA PRO A 165 -19.81 -5.86 1.03
C PRO A 165 -18.51 -6.37 1.62
N TYR A 166 -17.87 -5.56 2.45
CA TYR A 166 -16.66 -5.95 3.15
C TYR A 166 -16.74 -5.64 4.65
N SER A 167 -15.89 -6.28 5.41
CA SER A 167 -15.60 -5.89 6.80
C SER A 167 -14.17 -6.24 7.15
N ARG A 168 -13.47 -5.32 7.79
CA ARG A 168 -12.16 -5.54 8.38
C ARG A 168 -12.30 -6.49 9.57
N MET A 169 -11.44 -7.50 9.66
CA MET A 169 -11.55 -8.56 10.67
C MET A 169 -10.54 -8.36 11.81
N THR A 170 -9.46 -7.65 11.56
CA THR A 170 -8.38 -7.37 12.52
C THR A 170 -7.89 -5.93 12.31
N GLU A 171 -7.08 -5.41 13.20
CA GLU A 171 -6.37 -4.13 13.02
C GLU A 171 -5.37 -4.19 11.85
N GLY A 172 -4.97 -5.38 11.41
CA GLY A 172 -4.11 -5.58 10.24
C GLY A 172 -4.86 -5.56 8.92
N SER A 173 -4.34 -6.29 7.94
CA SER A 173 -4.82 -6.32 6.55
C SER A 173 -5.86 -7.41 6.25
N MET A 174 -6.34 -8.16 7.26
CA MET A 174 -7.32 -9.21 7.05
C MET A 174 -8.71 -8.63 6.85
N VAL A 175 -9.30 -8.88 5.67
CA VAL A 175 -10.62 -8.39 5.27
C VAL A 175 -11.48 -9.55 4.80
N ARG A 176 -12.73 -9.54 5.24
CA ARG A 176 -13.80 -10.41 4.72
C ARG A 176 -14.57 -9.65 3.64
N LEU A 177 -14.80 -10.31 2.52
CA LEU A 177 -15.58 -9.86 1.37
C LEU A 177 -16.82 -10.74 1.24
N GLY A 178 -18.02 -10.16 1.13
CA GLY A 178 -19.27 -10.91 1.06
C GLY A 178 -19.76 -11.47 2.40
N TRP A 179 -20.88 -12.21 2.34
CA TRP A 179 -21.60 -12.70 3.52
C TRP A 179 -21.85 -14.22 3.48
N GLY A 180 -21.87 -14.82 4.66
CA GLY A 180 -22.28 -16.23 4.86
C GLY A 180 -21.50 -17.19 3.98
N SER A 181 -22.21 -18.07 3.27
CA SER A 181 -21.59 -19.09 2.40
C SER A 181 -20.87 -18.54 1.16
N LYS A 182 -21.07 -17.26 0.84
CA LYS A 182 -20.41 -16.59 -0.29
C LYS A 182 -19.26 -15.70 0.14
N GLN A 183 -18.92 -15.69 1.42
CA GLN A 183 -17.81 -14.91 1.93
C GLN A 183 -16.49 -15.44 1.40
N ARG A 184 -15.58 -14.50 1.18
CA ARG A 184 -14.17 -14.72 0.85
C ARG A 184 -13.33 -13.90 1.80
N ARG A 185 -12.05 -14.24 1.94
CA ARG A 185 -11.11 -13.48 2.78
C ARG A 185 -9.88 -13.14 1.99
N ILE A 186 -9.31 -12.00 2.31
CA ILE A 186 -8.00 -11.58 1.85
C ILE A 186 -7.16 -11.15 3.05
N GLN A 187 -5.85 -11.32 2.92
CA GLN A 187 -4.86 -10.72 3.80
C GLN A 187 -3.72 -10.22 2.95
N ALA A 188 -3.43 -8.90 2.99
CA ALA A 188 -2.57 -8.24 2.02
C ALA A 188 -3.03 -8.54 0.58
N ALA A 189 -2.23 -9.21 -0.24
CA ALA A 189 -2.56 -9.67 -1.58
C ALA A 189 -2.61 -11.21 -1.65
N GLU A 190 -3.12 -11.86 -0.61
CA GLU A 190 -3.39 -13.31 -0.55
C GLU A 190 -4.88 -13.58 -0.38
N MET A 191 -5.36 -14.63 -1.01
CA MET A 191 -6.75 -15.07 -0.92
C MET A 191 -6.90 -16.25 0.04
N ASP A 192 -8.09 -16.48 0.56
CA ASP A 192 -8.43 -17.64 1.41
C ASP A 192 -8.31 -19.01 0.72
N VAL A 193 -7.99 -19.03 -0.56
CA VAL A 193 -7.72 -20.23 -1.35
C VAL A 193 -6.26 -20.41 -1.70
N THR A 194 -5.41 -19.42 -1.40
CA THR A 194 -3.96 -19.52 -1.58
C THR A 194 -3.43 -20.73 -0.80
N SER A 195 -2.69 -21.59 -1.48
CA SER A 195 -2.19 -22.81 -0.89
C SER A 195 -1.00 -22.55 0.03
N ALA A 196 -1.08 -23.02 1.29
CA ALA A 196 0.07 -23.00 2.20
C ALA A 196 1.28 -23.78 1.66
N ILE A 197 1.05 -24.80 0.82
CA ILE A 197 2.12 -25.53 0.12
C ILE A 197 2.78 -24.62 -0.91
N ALA A 198 2.00 -23.84 -1.66
CA ALA A 198 2.53 -22.87 -2.63
C ALA A 198 3.35 -21.77 -1.96
N GLU A 199 2.90 -21.28 -0.81
CA GLU A 199 3.67 -20.32 0.00
C GLU A 199 4.99 -20.93 0.48
N ALA A 200 4.97 -22.17 0.99
CA ALA A 200 6.19 -22.84 1.43
C ALA A 200 7.18 -23.05 0.27
N ILE A 201 6.69 -23.41 -0.93
CA ILE A 201 7.52 -23.51 -2.13
C ILE A 201 8.12 -22.15 -2.48
N ALA A 202 7.32 -21.07 -2.49
CA ALA A 202 7.79 -19.72 -2.83
C ALA A 202 8.86 -19.21 -1.85
N GLN A 203 8.82 -19.63 -0.58
CA GLN A 203 9.82 -19.29 0.42
C GLN A 203 11.15 -20.03 0.23
N ASP A 204 11.11 -21.25 -0.32
CA ASP A 204 12.30 -22.05 -0.63
C ASP A 204 12.79 -21.76 -2.06
N LYS A 205 13.82 -20.92 -2.16
CA LYS A 205 14.36 -20.46 -3.45
C LYS A 205 14.99 -21.59 -4.27
N GLU A 206 15.59 -22.58 -3.61
CA GLU A 206 16.19 -23.72 -4.30
C GLU A 206 15.11 -24.63 -4.89
N LEU A 207 14.10 -24.99 -4.08
CA LEU A 207 12.97 -25.81 -4.53
C LEU A 207 12.21 -25.09 -5.66
N THR A 208 11.91 -23.79 -5.49
CA THR A 208 11.24 -23.01 -6.54
C THR A 208 12.00 -23.10 -7.85
N LYS A 209 13.31 -22.89 -7.85
CA LYS A 209 14.12 -22.95 -9.08
C LYS A 209 14.19 -24.33 -9.69
N LYS A 210 14.28 -25.39 -8.89
CA LYS A 210 14.21 -26.77 -9.38
C LYS A 210 12.90 -27.02 -10.12
N LEU A 211 11.78 -26.60 -9.54
CA LEU A 211 10.45 -26.75 -10.17
C LEU A 211 10.34 -25.93 -11.45
N LEU A 212 10.76 -24.68 -11.45
CA LEU A 212 10.73 -23.80 -12.63
C LEU A 212 11.62 -24.35 -13.76
N SER A 213 12.85 -24.76 -13.43
CA SER A 213 13.77 -25.35 -14.39
C SER A 213 13.21 -26.63 -15.02
N ALA A 214 12.58 -27.50 -14.21
CA ALA A 214 11.92 -28.72 -14.69
C ALA A 214 10.76 -28.43 -15.65
N ALA A 215 10.11 -27.26 -15.51
CA ALA A 215 9.05 -26.78 -16.39
C ALA A 215 9.59 -26.05 -17.64
N GLY A 216 10.90 -25.97 -17.81
CA GLY A 216 11.54 -25.23 -18.92
C GLY A 216 11.45 -23.71 -18.79
N VAL A 217 11.22 -23.19 -17.58
CA VAL A 217 11.28 -21.75 -17.30
C VAL A 217 12.73 -21.36 -17.05
N PRO A 218 13.26 -20.32 -17.71
CA PRO A 218 14.64 -19.89 -17.52
C PRO A 218 14.84 -19.31 -16.12
N VAL A 219 15.79 -19.91 -15.37
CA VAL A 219 16.20 -19.48 -14.03
C VAL A 219 17.73 -19.43 -13.94
N PRO A 220 18.32 -18.62 -13.02
CA PRO A 220 19.76 -18.66 -12.80
C PRO A 220 20.19 -20.03 -12.28
N GLY A 221 21.13 -20.66 -12.94
CA GLY A 221 21.75 -21.91 -12.46
C GLY A 221 22.52 -21.63 -11.16
N GLY A 222 22.43 -22.57 -10.21
CA GLY A 222 23.09 -22.44 -8.92
C GLY A 222 22.78 -23.59 -7.98
N ARG A 223 23.42 -23.57 -6.81
CA ARG A 223 23.21 -24.56 -5.76
C ARG A 223 23.49 -24.01 -4.35
N SER A 224 22.95 -24.67 -3.34
CA SER A 224 23.33 -24.46 -1.96
C SER A 224 24.77 -24.88 -1.70
N VAL A 225 25.42 -24.21 -0.76
CA VAL A 225 26.82 -24.39 -0.39
C VAL A 225 26.98 -24.38 1.13
N VAL A 226 27.92 -25.19 1.61
CA VAL A 226 28.09 -25.42 3.05
C VAL A 226 29.17 -24.55 3.70
N ASP A 227 30.20 -24.18 2.93
CA ASP A 227 31.31 -23.34 3.36
C ASP A 227 31.89 -22.49 2.22
N ALA A 228 32.87 -21.67 2.52
CA ALA A 228 33.46 -20.74 1.56
C ALA A 228 34.24 -21.44 0.44
N ASP A 229 34.81 -22.62 0.69
CA ASP A 229 35.54 -23.37 -0.32
C ASP A 229 34.55 -24.07 -1.27
N ASP A 230 33.48 -24.64 -0.74
CA ASP A 230 32.36 -25.16 -1.54
C ASP A 230 31.67 -24.07 -2.34
N ALA A 231 31.53 -22.88 -1.77
CA ALA A 231 31.01 -21.71 -2.50
C ALA A 231 31.89 -21.32 -3.68
N TRP A 232 33.22 -21.38 -3.53
CA TRP A 232 34.16 -21.12 -4.62
C TRP A 232 34.11 -22.23 -5.67
N ALA A 233 34.01 -23.50 -5.27
CA ALA A 233 33.82 -24.60 -6.20
C ALA A 233 32.54 -24.43 -7.01
N ALA A 234 31.43 -24.09 -6.38
CA ALA A 234 30.16 -23.79 -7.04
C ALA A 234 30.31 -22.63 -8.06
N ALA A 235 31.02 -21.56 -7.69
CA ALA A 235 31.23 -20.42 -8.58
C ALA A 235 32.06 -20.81 -9.83
N GLN A 236 33.02 -21.72 -9.68
CA GLN A 236 33.79 -22.25 -10.79
C GLN A 236 32.95 -23.16 -11.70
N GLU A 237 32.07 -24.00 -11.13
CA GLU A 237 31.13 -24.84 -11.88
C GLU A 237 30.12 -24.01 -12.68
N ILE A 238 29.57 -22.94 -12.10
CA ILE A 238 28.52 -22.09 -12.69
C ILE A 238 29.12 -21.10 -13.70
N GLY A 239 30.36 -20.67 -13.46
CA GLY A 239 31.05 -19.61 -14.22
C GLY A 239 30.78 -18.21 -13.64
N LEU A 240 31.86 -17.44 -13.51
CA LEU A 240 31.80 -16.04 -13.03
C LEU A 240 31.19 -15.11 -14.10
N PRO A 241 30.53 -14.02 -13.69
CA PRO A 241 30.27 -13.59 -12.33
C PRO A 241 29.10 -14.34 -11.66
N VAL A 242 29.11 -14.40 -10.31
CA VAL A 242 28.08 -15.06 -9.52
C VAL A 242 27.41 -14.13 -8.50
N VAL A 243 26.31 -14.60 -7.92
CA VAL A 243 25.59 -14.02 -6.79
C VAL A 243 25.71 -14.96 -5.60
N VAL A 244 25.96 -14.42 -4.42
CA VAL A 244 25.86 -15.14 -3.15
C VAL A 244 24.74 -14.54 -2.32
N LYS A 245 23.85 -15.39 -1.80
CA LYS A 245 22.68 -14.96 -1.03
C LYS A 245 22.21 -16.02 -0.06
N PRO A 246 21.51 -15.66 1.05
CA PRO A 246 20.77 -16.62 1.86
C PRO A 246 19.69 -17.33 1.04
N ASN A 247 19.42 -18.61 1.31
CA ASN A 247 18.37 -19.37 0.63
C ASN A 247 16.98 -18.81 0.96
N ASP A 248 16.73 -18.56 2.25
CA ASP A 248 15.53 -17.86 2.70
C ASP A 248 15.92 -16.44 3.19
N GLY A 249 15.42 -15.42 2.57
CA GLY A 249 15.72 -14.04 2.96
C GLY A 249 14.92 -13.04 2.15
N ASN A 250 14.51 -11.95 2.80
CA ASN A 250 13.68 -10.92 2.22
C ASN A 250 14.45 -9.62 2.02
N GLN A 251 14.01 -8.79 1.08
CA GLN A 251 14.50 -7.42 0.86
C GLN A 251 15.98 -7.29 0.46
N GLY A 252 16.61 -8.36 -0.03
CA GLY A 252 18.01 -8.34 -0.47
C GLY A 252 19.04 -8.29 0.67
N LYS A 253 18.67 -8.64 1.90
CA LYS A 253 19.61 -8.74 3.02
C LYS A 253 20.56 -9.91 2.80
N GLY A 254 21.87 -9.68 3.02
CA GLY A 254 22.90 -10.70 2.81
C GLY A 254 23.16 -11.07 1.35
N VAL A 255 22.60 -10.36 0.37
CA VAL A 255 22.78 -10.61 -1.06
C VAL A 255 23.97 -9.79 -1.59
N THR A 256 24.95 -10.48 -2.19
CA THR A 256 26.07 -9.85 -2.90
C THR A 256 26.04 -10.30 -4.36
N VAL A 257 26.03 -9.35 -5.27
CA VAL A 257 25.92 -9.57 -6.73
C VAL A 257 27.21 -9.25 -7.47
N ASN A 258 27.34 -9.76 -8.69
CA ASN A 258 28.45 -9.49 -9.61
C ASN A 258 29.83 -9.80 -8.99
N ILE A 259 29.94 -10.96 -8.34
CA ILE A 259 31.16 -11.45 -7.72
C ILE A 259 32.05 -12.05 -8.80
N THR A 260 33.28 -11.56 -8.92
CA THR A 260 34.23 -11.94 -9.97
C THR A 260 35.54 -12.52 -9.43
N SER A 261 35.77 -12.48 -8.09
CA SER A 261 36.99 -13.02 -7.47
C SER A 261 36.70 -13.87 -6.24
N ARG A 262 37.65 -14.74 -5.89
CA ARG A 262 37.56 -15.60 -4.70
C ARG A 262 37.46 -14.80 -3.41
N GLU A 263 38.20 -13.71 -3.28
CA GLU A 263 38.22 -12.86 -2.10
C GLU A 263 36.87 -12.15 -1.89
N GLN A 264 36.23 -11.70 -2.99
CA GLN A 264 34.90 -11.14 -2.95
C GLN A 264 33.88 -12.20 -2.52
N LEU A 265 33.99 -13.42 -3.05
CA LEU A 265 33.08 -14.53 -2.75
C LEU A 265 33.15 -14.96 -1.30
N ILE A 266 34.34 -15.11 -0.73
CA ILE A 266 34.53 -15.49 0.69
C ILE A 266 33.83 -14.45 1.60
N ARG A 267 34.08 -13.15 1.36
CA ARG A 267 33.40 -12.09 2.12
C ARG A 267 31.90 -12.10 1.94
N ALA A 268 31.43 -12.35 0.73
CA ALA A 268 30.01 -12.43 0.43
C ALA A 268 29.35 -13.63 1.12
N PHE A 269 30.03 -14.77 1.20
CA PHE A 269 29.57 -15.95 1.92
C PHE A 269 29.47 -15.69 3.43
N GLU A 270 30.48 -15.07 4.05
CA GLU A 270 30.46 -14.69 5.45
C GLU A 270 29.29 -13.76 5.76
N VAL A 271 29.08 -12.73 4.95
CA VAL A 271 27.94 -11.81 5.09
C VAL A 271 26.60 -12.53 4.95
N ALA A 272 26.45 -13.44 3.97
CA ALA A 272 25.22 -14.19 3.78
C ALA A 272 24.94 -15.10 4.97
N LYS A 273 26.00 -15.74 5.52
CA LYS A 273 25.93 -16.66 6.68
C LYS A 273 25.54 -15.96 7.99
N GLU A 274 25.85 -14.67 8.18
CA GLU A 274 25.37 -13.89 9.33
C GLU A 274 23.84 -13.80 9.39
N PHE A 275 23.19 -13.90 8.25
CA PHE A 275 21.72 -13.85 8.16
C PHE A 275 21.08 -15.24 8.23
N ARG A 276 21.71 -16.26 7.60
CA ARG A 276 21.21 -17.64 7.54
C ARG A 276 22.35 -18.63 7.30
N ASP A 277 22.19 -19.83 7.86
CA ASP A 277 23.17 -20.92 7.68
C ASP A 277 23.15 -21.51 6.26
N ASP A 278 22.00 -21.45 5.57
CA ASP A 278 21.81 -21.99 4.23
C ASP A 278 22.08 -20.89 3.18
N VAL A 279 23.18 -21.01 2.45
CA VAL A 279 23.68 -20.04 1.47
C VAL A 279 23.64 -20.61 0.07
N LEU A 280 23.15 -19.83 -0.88
CA LEU A 280 23.11 -20.12 -2.32
C LEU A 280 24.19 -19.36 -3.07
N VAL A 281 24.84 -20.06 -4.03
CA VAL A 281 25.66 -19.47 -5.09
C VAL A 281 24.96 -19.67 -6.43
N GLU A 282 24.76 -18.58 -7.15
CA GLU A 282 24.02 -18.57 -8.41
C GLU A 282 24.72 -17.78 -9.50
N ARG A 283 24.43 -18.10 -10.75
CA ARG A 283 24.88 -17.33 -11.90
C ARG A 283 24.33 -15.91 -11.82
N PHE A 284 25.20 -14.91 -11.95
CA PHE A 284 24.76 -13.53 -12.09
C PHE A 284 24.07 -13.32 -13.44
N MET A 285 22.86 -12.77 -13.41
CA MET A 285 22.15 -12.35 -14.61
C MET A 285 22.26 -10.83 -14.74
N PRO A 286 22.90 -10.33 -15.82
CA PRO A 286 22.94 -8.89 -16.08
C PRO A 286 21.59 -8.43 -16.64
N GLY A 287 21.27 -7.14 -16.43
CA GLY A 287 20.08 -6.54 -17.02
C GLY A 287 19.29 -5.67 -16.04
N ASN A 288 18.08 -5.35 -16.47
CA ASN A 288 17.13 -4.59 -15.70
C ASN A 288 16.26 -5.52 -14.86
N ASP A 289 15.78 -5.02 -13.73
CA ASP A 289 14.93 -5.73 -12.79
C ASP A 289 13.47 -5.41 -13.10
N PHE A 290 12.65 -6.44 -13.28
CA PHE A 290 11.22 -6.33 -13.56
C PHE A 290 10.41 -7.13 -12.54
N ARG A 291 9.31 -6.55 -12.07
CA ARG A 291 8.27 -7.26 -11.31
C ARG A 291 7.04 -7.45 -12.20
N LEU A 292 6.69 -8.70 -12.45
CA LEU A 292 5.49 -9.10 -13.18
C LEU A 292 4.45 -9.59 -12.18
N LEU A 293 3.21 -9.12 -12.31
CA LEU A 293 2.10 -9.54 -11.47
C LEU A 293 1.19 -10.48 -12.25
N VAL A 294 1.09 -11.71 -11.80
CA VAL A 294 0.18 -12.72 -12.33
C VAL A 294 -0.99 -12.91 -11.36
N VAL A 295 -2.21 -12.93 -11.89
CA VAL A 295 -3.44 -13.23 -11.14
C VAL A 295 -4.21 -14.30 -11.91
N GLY A 296 -4.34 -15.49 -11.31
CA GLY A 296 -4.86 -16.68 -12.01
C GLY A 296 -4.02 -16.98 -13.25
N ASP A 297 -4.65 -17.01 -14.42
CA ASP A 297 -4.05 -17.37 -15.69
C ASP A 297 -3.59 -16.15 -16.51
N LYS A 298 -3.42 -14.98 -15.88
CA LYS A 298 -3.15 -13.73 -16.62
C LYS A 298 -2.01 -12.93 -16.03
N LEU A 299 -1.14 -12.42 -16.89
CA LEU A 299 -0.29 -11.29 -16.55
C LEU A 299 -1.18 -10.03 -16.49
N VAL A 300 -1.22 -9.39 -15.32
CA VAL A 300 -2.10 -8.24 -15.04
C VAL A 300 -1.33 -6.93 -15.11
N ALA A 301 -0.08 -6.93 -14.64
CA ALA A 301 0.77 -5.75 -14.63
C ALA A 301 2.24 -6.13 -14.67
N ALA A 302 3.07 -5.22 -15.18
CA ALA A 302 4.52 -5.33 -15.14
C ALA A 302 5.16 -3.97 -14.86
N ALA A 303 6.17 -3.96 -14.00
CA ALA A 303 6.91 -2.75 -13.67
C ALA A 303 8.43 -3.02 -13.77
N ARG A 304 9.16 -2.12 -14.42
CA ARG A 304 10.62 -2.07 -14.28
C ARG A 304 10.94 -1.37 -12.97
N ARG A 305 11.78 -1.98 -12.16
CA ARG A 305 12.26 -1.43 -10.90
C ARG A 305 13.64 -0.85 -11.08
N ASP A 306 13.85 0.36 -10.62
CA ASP A 306 15.16 1.02 -10.62
C ASP A 306 15.60 1.27 -9.16
N PRO A 307 16.90 1.02 -8.84
CA PRO A 307 17.41 1.31 -7.50
C PRO A 307 17.33 2.81 -7.19
N PRO A 308 17.28 3.17 -5.90
CA PRO A 308 17.32 4.57 -5.51
C PRO A 308 18.62 5.20 -5.98
N LYS A 309 18.49 6.30 -6.72
CA LYS A 309 19.60 7.04 -7.33
C LYS A 309 19.35 8.53 -7.31
N VAL A 310 20.43 9.30 -7.36
CA VAL A 310 20.39 10.72 -7.65
C VAL A 310 21.08 11.00 -8.99
N VAL A 311 20.72 12.12 -9.61
CA VAL A 311 21.34 12.58 -10.85
C VAL A 311 22.06 13.87 -10.54
N GLY A 312 23.36 13.91 -10.74
CA GLY A 312 24.18 15.09 -10.53
C GLY A 312 23.72 16.26 -11.40
N ASP A 313 23.77 17.45 -10.86
CA ASP A 313 23.52 18.72 -11.56
C ASP A 313 24.82 19.55 -11.71
N GLY A 314 25.90 19.09 -11.09
CA GLY A 314 27.21 19.78 -11.08
C GLY A 314 27.30 20.87 -10.02
N VAL A 315 26.31 21.02 -9.16
CA VAL A 315 26.21 22.11 -8.16
C VAL A 315 26.00 21.57 -6.75
N HIS A 316 25.02 20.68 -6.57
CA HIS A 316 24.62 20.17 -5.26
C HIS A 316 25.36 18.90 -4.88
N THR A 317 25.59 18.73 -3.60
CA THR A 317 26.13 17.50 -3.00
C THR A 317 25.11 16.36 -3.12
N ILE A 318 25.59 15.12 -2.99
CA ILE A 318 24.72 13.94 -3.00
C ILE A 318 23.68 14.02 -1.88
N ALA A 319 24.05 14.51 -0.69
CA ALA A 319 23.12 14.67 0.44
C ALA A 319 22.00 15.68 0.09
N GLU A 320 22.34 16.80 -0.52
CA GLU A 320 21.35 17.81 -0.97
C GLU A 320 20.45 17.28 -2.08
N LEU A 321 21.00 16.54 -3.05
CA LEU A 321 20.22 15.89 -4.10
C LEU A 321 19.24 14.86 -3.54
N VAL A 322 19.64 14.08 -2.53
CA VAL A 322 18.73 13.16 -1.82
C VAL A 322 17.62 13.92 -1.09
N ALA A 323 17.95 15.03 -0.44
CA ALA A 323 16.95 15.88 0.22
C ALA A 323 15.93 16.44 -0.79
N GLN A 324 16.39 16.90 -1.95
CA GLN A 324 15.51 17.36 -3.04
C GLN A 324 14.58 16.25 -3.56
N VAL A 325 15.12 15.05 -3.80
CA VAL A 325 14.30 13.89 -4.21
C VAL A 325 13.28 13.52 -3.13
N ASN A 326 13.66 13.60 -1.86
CA ASN A 326 12.78 13.29 -0.73
C ASN A 326 11.74 14.39 -0.42
N ALA A 327 11.88 15.57 -1.01
CA ALA A 327 10.89 16.66 -0.92
C ALA A 327 9.65 16.42 -1.81
N ASP A 328 9.67 15.41 -2.71
CA ASP A 328 8.48 15.01 -3.47
C ASP A 328 7.35 14.60 -2.50
N PRO A 329 6.16 15.26 -2.53
CA PRO A 329 5.07 14.99 -1.59
C PRO A 329 4.53 13.56 -1.67
N ARG A 330 4.80 12.83 -2.76
CA ARG A 330 4.46 11.41 -2.90
C ARG A 330 5.36 10.49 -2.06
N ARG A 331 6.48 11.01 -1.49
CA ARG A 331 7.43 10.23 -0.69
C ARG A 331 7.16 10.36 0.80
N GLY A 332 6.89 9.24 1.44
CA GLY A 332 6.70 9.12 2.88
C GLY A 332 7.70 8.18 3.56
N SER A 333 7.67 8.12 4.88
CA SER A 333 8.55 7.25 5.67
C SER A 333 8.04 5.81 5.77
N GLY A 334 6.77 5.55 5.44
CA GLY A 334 6.10 4.25 5.57
C GLY A 334 5.69 3.61 4.24
N HIS A 335 4.73 2.71 4.33
CA HIS A 335 4.11 2.03 3.19
C HIS A 335 2.79 2.68 2.75
N SER A 336 2.32 3.70 3.45
CA SER A 336 1.06 4.40 3.23
C SER A 336 1.10 5.35 2.02
N THR A 337 2.29 5.84 1.66
CA THR A 337 2.48 6.76 0.52
C THR A 337 2.85 6.01 -0.77
N SER A 338 2.64 6.66 -1.94
CA SER A 338 2.97 6.09 -3.26
C SER A 338 4.44 5.76 -3.43
N LEU A 339 5.34 6.57 -2.86
CA LEU A 339 6.79 6.40 -2.90
C LEU A 339 7.36 6.41 -1.48
N THR A 340 8.51 5.75 -1.29
CA THR A 340 9.24 5.78 -0.03
C THR A 340 10.41 6.75 -0.11
N LYS A 341 10.71 7.45 0.97
CA LYS A 341 11.90 8.31 1.07
C LYS A 341 13.16 7.48 0.93
N ILE A 342 14.15 8.00 0.21
CA ILE A 342 15.49 7.42 0.11
C ILE A 342 16.14 7.55 1.48
N ARG A 343 16.55 6.43 2.06
CA ARG A 343 17.25 6.40 3.34
C ARG A 343 18.75 6.62 3.09
N PHE A 344 19.33 7.60 3.77
CA PHE A 344 20.75 7.90 3.73
C PHE A 344 21.45 7.26 4.93
N ASP A 345 21.47 5.94 4.98
CA ASP A 345 22.04 5.11 6.04
C ASP A 345 23.43 4.56 5.69
N GLU A 346 23.99 3.73 6.54
CA GLU A 346 25.31 3.12 6.34
C GLU A 346 25.43 2.29 5.05
N ILE A 347 24.31 1.67 4.60
CA ILE A 347 24.30 0.93 3.34
C ILE A 347 24.44 1.89 2.18
N ALA A 348 23.76 3.04 2.21
CA ALA A 348 23.90 4.08 1.20
C ALA A 348 25.32 4.65 1.16
N LYS A 349 25.91 4.92 2.34
CA LYS A 349 27.29 5.41 2.43
C LYS A 349 28.30 4.40 1.87
N THR A 350 28.15 3.12 2.19
CA THR A 350 28.99 2.05 1.64
C THR A 350 28.85 1.93 0.11
N THR A 351 27.61 2.03 -0.38
CA THR A 351 27.33 1.99 -1.82
C THR A 351 27.97 3.17 -2.55
N LEU A 352 27.96 4.35 -1.93
CA LEU A 352 28.65 5.54 -2.47
C LEU A 352 30.16 5.35 -2.47
N ALA A 353 30.75 4.89 -1.37
CA ALA A 353 32.19 4.65 -1.25
C ALA A 353 32.71 3.67 -2.33
N ASN A 354 31.95 2.62 -2.62
CA ASN A 354 32.26 1.66 -3.69
C ASN A 354 32.25 2.29 -5.10
N GLN A 355 31.56 3.42 -5.27
CA GLN A 355 31.52 4.20 -6.52
C GLN A 355 32.51 5.38 -6.49
N GLY A 356 33.32 5.53 -5.43
CA GLY A 356 34.27 6.63 -5.25
C GLY A 356 33.63 7.94 -4.80
N PHE A 357 32.44 7.90 -4.20
CA PHE A 357 31.70 9.05 -3.70
C PHE A 357 31.49 9.01 -2.18
N ASN A 358 31.14 10.16 -1.63
CA ASN A 358 30.64 10.33 -0.28
C ASN A 358 29.45 11.31 -0.26
N ALA A 359 28.89 11.60 0.90
CA ALA A 359 27.74 12.48 1.06
C ALA A 359 27.96 13.90 0.48
N ASP A 360 29.18 14.43 0.63
CA ASP A 360 29.57 15.79 0.26
C ASP A 360 30.08 15.90 -1.19
N SER A 361 30.19 14.75 -1.88
CA SER A 361 30.62 14.73 -3.28
C SER A 361 29.58 15.43 -4.17
N VAL A 362 30.04 16.26 -5.12
CA VAL A 362 29.22 16.92 -6.15
C VAL A 362 29.35 16.15 -7.47
N PRO A 363 28.35 15.34 -7.85
CA PRO A 363 28.41 14.58 -9.11
C PRO A 363 28.30 15.52 -10.32
N ALA A 364 28.98 15.18 -11.40
CA ALA A 364 28.91 15.94 -12.64
C ALA A 364 27.47 15.96 -13.18
N LYS A 365 27.13 16.99 -13.95
CA LYS A 365 25.77 17.13 -14.53
C LYS A 365 25.42 15.92 -15.39
N GLY A 366 24.28 15.30 -15.08
CA GLY A 366 23.79 14.09 -15.73
C GLY A 366 24.39 12.77 -15.19
N GLN A 367 25.38 12.84 -14.32
CA GLN A 367 25.98 11.66 -13.70
C GLN A 367 24.99 10.99 -12.75
N ARG A 368 24.73 9.70 -12.97
CA ARG A 368 23.86 8.88 -12.11
C ARG A 368 24.68 8.25 -11.00
N VAL A 369 24.25 8.41 -9.78
CA VAL A 369 24.87 7.84 -8.58
C VAL A 369 23.84 7.00 -7.84
N ASN A 370 24.08 5.70 -7.72
CA ASN A 370 23.21 4.79 -7.02
C ASN A 370 23.44 4.87 -5.50
N LEU A 371 22.35 4.83 -4.74
CA LEU A 371 22.39 4.83 -3.28
C LEU A 371 22.18 3.43 -2.69
N ARG A 372 21.76 2.49 -3.54
CA ARG A 372 21.62 1.07 -3.23
C ARG A 372 21.79 0.23 -4.50
N ASN A 373 22.14 -1.04 -4.30
CA ASN A 373 22.26 -2.00 -5.40
C ASN A 373 20.94 -2.75 -5.68
N ASN A 374 19.98 -2.71 -4.74
CA ASN A 374 18.67 -3.32 -4.92
C ASN A 374 17.61 -2.28 -5.37
N ALA A 375 16.64 -2.74 -6.14
CA ALA A 375 15.59 -1.91 -6.71
C ALA A 375 14.28 -1.90 -5.89
N ASN A 376 14.37 -2.13 -4.57
CA ASN A 376 13.19 -2.19 -3.71
C ASN A 376 12.55 -0.81 -3.51
N LEU A 377 11.25 -0.70 -3.74
CA LEU A 377 10.49 0.52 -3.50
C LEU A 377 10.51 0.94 -2.03
N SER A 378 10.53 -0.02 -1.09
CA SER A 378 10.60 0.25 0.35
C SER A 378 11.89 0.94 0.81
N THR A 379 12.91 0.99 -0.04
CA THR A 379 14.19 1.66 0.22
C THR A 379 14.40 2.92 -0.62
N GLY A 380 13.37 3.39 -1.30
CA GLY A 380 13.40 4.61 -2.12
C GLY A 380 13.58 4.37 -3.62
N GLY A 381 13.56 3.12 -4.08
CA GLY A 381 13.57 2.77 -5.50
C GLY A 381 12.36 3.33 -6.24
N SER A 382 12.40 3.32 -7.56
CA SER A 382 11.32 3.75 -8.44
C SER A 382 10.80 2.61 -9.30
N ALA A 383 9.55 2.74 -9.77
CA ALA A 383 8.92 1.80 -10.67
C ALA A 383 8.42 2.52 -11.92
N THR A 384 8.63 1.92 -13.08
CA THR A 384 8.09 2.35 -14.36
C THR A 384 7.14 1.29 -14.86
N ASP A 385 5.89 1.66 -15.17
CA ASP A 385 4.93 0.75 -15.78
C ASP A 385 5.42 0.35 -17.19
N VAL A 386 5.49 -0.95 -17.43
CA VAL A 386 5.89 -1.56 -18.72
C VAL A 386 4.92 -2.67 -19.14
N THR A 387 3.70 -2.64 -18.60
CA THR A 387 2.71 -3.71 -18.80
C THR A 387 2.41 -3.95 -20.27
N ASP A 388 2.25 -2.87 -21.04
CA ASP A 388 1.87 -2.95 -22.45
C ASP A 388 3.06 -3.36 -23.35
N ASP A 389 4.26 -3.36 -22.80
CA ASP A 389 5.53 -3.66 -23.52
C ASP A 389 5.98 -5.12 -23.33
N VAL A 390 5.32 -5.89 -22.47
CA VAL A 390 5.74 -7.26 -22.15
C VAL A 390 5.57 -8.19 -23.35
N HIS A 391 6.66 -8.82 -23.78
CA HIS A 391 6.61 -9.82 -24.83
C HIS A 391 5.71 -11.01 -24.44
N PRO A 392 4.88 -11.54 -25.33
CA PRO A 392 3.95 -12.65 -25.02
C PRO A 392 4.62 -13.88 -24.39
N GLU A 393 5.82 -14.24 -24.84
CA GLU A 393 6.56 -15.37 -24.26
C GLU A 393 7.05 -15.07 -22.84
N VAL A 394 7.46 -13.85 -22.53
CA VAL A 394 7.81 -13.45 -21.16
C VAL A 394 6.57 -13.56 -20.23
N ALA A 395 5.42 -13.09 -20.73
CA ALA A 395 4.16 -13.26 -20.00
C ALA A 395 3.82 -14.74 -19.77
N ALA A 396 3.98 -15.58 -20.80
CA ALA A 396 3.75 -17.02 -20.69
C ALA A 396 4.70 -17.69 -19.68
N ARG A 397 5.98 -17.30 -19.63
CA ARG A 397 6.94 -17.80 -18.62
C ARG A 397 6.57 -17.39 -17.20
N ALA A 398 6.11 -16.14 -17.01
CA ALA A 398 5.64 -15.68 -15.70
C ALA A 398 4.38 -16.44 -15.23
N ILE A 399 3.43 -16.67 -16.12
CA ILE A 399 2.22 -17.47 -15.82
C ILE A 399 2.60 -18.92 -15.51
N ALA A 400 3.48 -19.53 -16.31
CA ALA A 400 3.99 -20.88 -16.05
C ALA A 400 4.68 -20.99 -14.68
N ALA A 401 5.47 -19.98 -14.30
CA ALA A 401 6.11 -19.93 -12.98
C ALA A 401 5.08 -19.87 -11.84
N ALA A 402 4.06 -19.02 -11.95
CA ALA A 402 2.98 -18.93 -10.95
C ALA A 402 2.25 -20.27 -10.80
N HIS A 403 1.92 -20.96 -11.90
CA HIS A 403 1.26 -22.26 -11.91
C HIS A 403 2.13 -23.37 -11.32
N MET A 404 3.43 -23.39 -11.63
CA MET A 404 4.35 -24.42 -11.10
C MET A 404 4.50 -24.34 -9.59
N VAL A 405 4.48 -23.12 -9.04
CA VAL A 405 4.48 -22.91 -7.59
C VAL A 405 3.09 -23.13 -6.99
N GLY A 406 2.03 -22.86 -7.76
CA GLY A 406 0.62 -23.00 -7.35
C GLY A 406 0.05 -21.75 -6.69
N LEU A 407 0.62 -20.56 -6.99
CA LEU A 407 0.14 -19.28 -6.47
C LEU A 407 -0.96 -18.70 -7.38
N ASP A 408 -2.03 -18.28 -6.78
CA ASP A 408 -3.19 -17.61 -7.41
C ASP A 408 -2.97 -16.11 -7.63
N ILE A 409 -2.19 -15.47 -6.75
CA ILE A 409 -1.65 -14.12 -6.92
C ILE A 409 -0.13 -14.21 -6.74
N CYS A 410 0.60 -13.86 -7.77
CA CYS A 410 2.02 -14.11 -7.83
C CYS A 410 2.80 -12.90 -8.33
N GLY A 411 3.82 -12.50 -7.58
CA GLY A 411 4.83 -11.54 -8.03
C GLY A 411 6.06 -12.27 -8.56
N VAL A 412 6.31 -12.16 -9.86
CA VAL A 412 7.45 -12.81 -10.52
C VAL A 412 8.55 -11.80 -10.79
N ASP A 413 9.73 -12.03 -10.24
CA ASP A 413 10.90 -11.19 -10.45
C ASP A 413 11.72 -11.71 -11.62
N VAL A 414 11.90 -10.87 -12.62
CA VAL A 414 12.58 -11.16 -13.87
C VAL A 414 13.77 -10.24 -14.03
N VAL A 415 14.92 -10.79 -14.42
CA VAL A 415 16.10 -10.01 -14.80
C VAL A 415 16.41 -10.28 -16.27
N CYS A 416 16.45 -9.21 -17.07
CA CYS A 416 16.77 -9.27 -18.50
C CYS A 416 17.15 -7.88 -19.02
N ASP A 417 17.77 -7.80 -20.21
CA ASP A 417 18.09 -6.51 -20.83
C ASP A 417 16.83 -5.71 -21.17
N THR A 418 15.83 -6.40 -21.73
CA THR A 418 14.56 -5.79 -22.13
C THR A 418 13.41 -6.77 -21.98
N ILE A 419 12.23 -6.24 -21.61
CA ILE A 419 10.99 -7.01 -21.51
C ILE A 419 10.33 -7.25 -22.88
N LEU A 420 10.86 -6.63 -23.95
CA LEU A 420 10.31 -6.66 -25.31
C LEU A 420 10.72 -7.90 -26.13
N ARG A 421 11.58 -8.76 -25.59
CA ARG A 421 12.09 -9.98 -26.25
C ARG A 421 11.98 -11.18 -25.33
N PRO A 422 11.93 -12.43 -25.86
CA PRO A 422 12.01 -13.65 -25.06
C PRO A 422 13.22 -13.66 -24.12
N LEU A 423 13.06 -14.25 -22.93
CA LEU A 423 14.14 -14.31 -21.93
C LEU A 423 15.32 -15.13 -22.41
N GLU A 424 15.06 -16.22 -23.09
CA GLU A 424 16.05 -17.17 -23.59
C GLU A 424 17.00 -16.55 -24.63
N GLU A 425 16.50 -15.63 -25.46
CA GLU A 425 17.29 -14.96 -26.49
C GLU A 425 18.34 -13.97 -25.95
N GLN A 426 18.16 -13.55 -24.70
CA GLN A 426 19.01 -12.52 -24.08
C GLN A 426 19.70 -13.01 -22.79
N GLY A 427 19.57 -14.31 -22.48
CA GLY A 427 20.13 -14.88 -21.25
C GLY A 427 19.48 -14.36 -19.98
N GLY A 428 18.24 -13.85 -20.09
CA GLY A 428 17.42 -13.41 -18.96
C GLY A 428 16.72 -14.59 -18.29
N GLY A 429 16.14 -14.35 -17.12
CA GLY A 429 15.41 -15.40 -16.41
C GLY A 429 14.61 -14.88 -15.20
N ILE A 430 13.86 -15.81 -14.62
CA ILE A 430 13.09 -15.60 -13.41
C ILE A 430 14.01 -15.86 -12.21
N VAL A 431 14.22 -14.86 -11.38
CA VAL A 431 15.14 -14.93 -10.22
C VAL A 431 14.42 -15.24 -8.92
N GLU A 432 13.13 -14.89 -8.84
CA GLU A 432 12.31 -15.10 -7.64
C GLU A 432 10.80 -15.13 -7.98
N VAL A 433 10.06 -15.89 -7.18
CA VAL A 433 8.60 -15.95 -7.21
C VAL A 433 8.10 -15.61 -5.81
N ASN A 434 7.16 -14.68 -5.70
CA ASN A 434 6.72 -14.12 -4.43
C ASN A 434 5.22 -14.34 -4.22
N ALA A 435 4.84 -14.94 -3.08
CA ALA A 435 3.49 -14.88 -2.52
C ALA A 435 3.23 -13.47 -1.94
N ALA A 436 1.97 -13.14 -1.71
CA ALA A 436 1.54 -11.85 -1.17
C ALA A 436 2.25 -10.63 -1.78
N PRO A 437 2.35 -10.49 -3.10
CA PRO A 437 3.14 -9.45 -3.72
C PRO A 437 2.63 -8.06 -3.37
N GLY A 438 3.55 -7.12 -3.08
CA GLY A 438 3.17 -5.72 -2.94
C GLY A 438 2.64 -5.14 -4.26
N LEU A 439 1.43 -4.59 -4.24
CA LEU A 439 0.75 -4.09 -5.44
C LEU A 439 1.06 -2.61 -5.73
N ARG A 440 1.63 -1.89 -4.78
CA ARG A 440 1.84 -0.43 -4.84
C ARG A 440 2.53 0.03 -6.12
N MET A 441 3.56 -0.69 -6.58
CA MET A 441 4.30 -0.33 -7.80
C MET A 441 3.47 -0.41 -9.07
N HIS A 442 2.41 -1.21 -9.07
CA HIS A 442 1.49 -1.35 -10.20
C HIS A 442 0.31 -0.38 -10.10
N LEU A 443 -0.12 -0.04 -8.88
CA LEU A 443 -1.20 0.91 -8.62
C LEU A 443 -0.77 2.35 -8.88
N SER A 444 0.40 2.72 -8.38
CA SER A 444 0.94 4.08 -8.44
C SER A 444 2.43 4.03 -8.79
N PRO A 445 2.79 3.70 -10.05
CA PRO A 445 4.17 3.70 -10.50
C PRO A 445 4.76 5.12 -10.45
N SER A 446 6.09 5.22 -10.36
CA SER A 446 6.78 6.52 -10.44
C SER A 446 6.61 7.16 -11.82
N PHE A 447 6.56 6.30 -12.86
CA PHE A 447 6.39 6.69 -14.27
C PHE A 447 5.44 5.71 -14.97
N GLY A 448 4.64 6.23 -15.88
CA GLY A 448 3.66 5.44 -16.64
C GLY A 448 2.27 5.43 -16.00
N LYS A 449 1.49 4.38 -16.26
CA LYS A 449 0.06 4.30 -15.89
C LYS A 449 -0.12 3.41 -14.66
N GLY A 450 -0.98 3.83 -13.73
CA GLY A 450 -1.52 2.94 -12.71
C GLY A 450 -2.40 1.85 -13.33
N ARG A 451 -2.32 0.63 -12.81
CA ARG A 451 -3.08 -0.53 -13.29
C ARG A 451 -4.14 -0.95 -12.29
N ALA A 452 -5.32 -1.31 -12.77
CA ALA A 452 -6.47 -1.71 -11.94
C ALA A 452 -6.30 -3.16 -11.42
N VAL A 453 -5.21 -3.42 -10.70
CA VAL A 453 -4.86 -4.78 -10.25
C VAL A 453 -5.84 -5.32 -9.21
N GLY A 454 -6.43 -4.47 -8.39
CA GLY A 454 -7.49 -4.86 -7.45
C GLY A 454 -8.72 -5.43 -8.15
N GLU A 455 -9.12 -4.87 -9.29
CA GLU A 455 -10.23 -5.38 -10.10
C GLU A 455 -9.93 -6.79 -10.65
N ALA A 456 -8.69 -7.04 -11.09
CA ALA A 456 -8.29 -8.37 -11.56
C ALA A 456 -8.35 -9.41 -10.44
N ILE A 457 -7.90 -9.06 -9.23
CA ILE A 457 -7.96 -9.93 -8.05
C ILE A 457 -9.42 -10.21 -7.66
N ILE A 458 -10.26 -9.18 -7.57
CA ILE A 458 -11.70 -9.38 -7.28
C ILE A 458 -12.37 -10.18 -8.39
N GLY A 459 -11.94 -10.01 -9.65
CA GLY A 459 -12.42 -10.80 -10.79
C GLY A 459 -12.10 -12.30 -10.69
N SER A 460 -10.99 -12.68 -10.07
CA SER A 460 -10.65 -14.08 -9.78
C SER A 460 -11.46 -14.67 -8.61
N MET A 461 -11.77 -13.85 -7.59
CA MET A 461 -12.53 -14.27 -6.40
C MET A 461 -14.05 -14.38 -6.66
N PHE A 462 -14.61 -13.44 -7.41
CA PHE A 462 -16.04 -13.32 -7.68
C PHE A 462 -16.29 -13.22 -9.19
N LYS A 463 -17.04 -14.16 -9.75
CA LYS A 463 -17.43 -14.10 -11.17
C LYS A 463 -18.26 -12.85 -11.46
N LYS A 464 -18.30 -12.44 -12.72
CA LYS A 464 -19.13 -11.31 -13.16
C LYS A 464 -20.60 -11.50 -12.73
N GLY A 465 -21.16 -10.48 -12.08
CA GLY A 465 -22.53 -10.51 -11.54
C GLY A 465 -22.68 -11.12 -10.14
N GLN A 466 -21.63 -11.69 -9.56
CA GLN A 466 -21.66 -12.13 -8.14
C GLN A 466 -21.40 -10.94 -7.23
N SER A 467 -22.33 -10.70 -6.30
CA SER A 467 -22.23 -9.62 -5.30
C SER A 467 -21.69 -10.09 -3.94
N GLY A 468 -21.37 -11.38 -3.80
CA GLY A 468 -20.98 -11.94 -2.49
C GLY A 468 -22.08 -11.91 -1.43
N ARG A 469 -23.32 -11.52 -1.79
CA ARG A 469 -24.46 -11.43 -0.87
C ARG A 469 -25.26 -12.73 -0.82
N ILE A 470 -25.82 -13.02 0.33
CA ILE A 470 -26.79 -14.09 0.52
C ILE A 470 -28.20 -13.49 0.75
N PRO A 471 -29.26 -14.20 0.43
CA PRO A 471 -30.61 -13.81 0.86
C PRO A 471 -30.68 -13.76 2.38
N ILE A 472 -31.27 -12.68 2.92
CA ILE A 472 -31.52 -12.51 4.35
C ILE A 472 -33.03 -12.33 4.52
N VAL A 473 -33.64 -13.16 5.36
CA VAL A 473 -35.06 -13.06 5.70
C VAL A 473 -35.15 -12.79 7.20
N ALA A 474 -35.76 -11.67 7.55
CA ALA A 474 -36.12 -11.35 8.95
C ALA A 474 -37.56 -11.77 9.21
N VAL A 475 -37.76 -12.58 10.24
CA VAL A 475 -39.10 -12.92 10.74
C VAL A 475 -39.28 -12.23 12.07
N THR A 476 -40.24 -11.30 12.14
CA THR A 476 -40.59 -10.58 13.37
C THR A 476 -41.94 -11.10 13.83
N GLY A 477 -42.04 -11.47 15.12
CA GLY A 477 -43.29 -11.82 15.76
C GLY A 477 -43.77 -10.67 16.68
N THR A 478 -45.07 -10.53 16.85
CA THR A 478 -45.69 -9.69 17.88
C THR A 478 -45.98 -10.50 19.14
#